data_55a4e5fcf6cba9f8cefd99a2bf1f98bf
#
_entry.id   55a4e5fcf6cba9f8cefd99a2bf1f98bf
#
_cell.length_a   1.000
_cell.length_b   1.000
_cell.length_c   1.000
_cell.angle_alpha   90.00
_cell.angle_beta   90.00
_cell.angle_gamma   90.00
#
_symmetry.space_group_name_H-M   'P 1'
#
loop_
_entity.id
_entity.type
_entity.pdbx_description
1 polymer ?
#
loop_
_entity_poly.entity_id
_entity_poly.type
_entity_poly.pdbx_seq_one_letter_code
_entity_poly.pdbx_strand_id
1 'polypeptide(L)'
;MDRFCEDRGDNLFESYAKSSREGLVLKEIDLLQDCITRMAHNSFMIKGWVLTIVVSVVALLPQKVNLSQDVIRNTCLLCIFAFFILDSYNIFLERCYRVKYDWVIKNREHTDFLFLDLSPKRRPVTVKEREYKEESFSLYRSLRRSVSLPTVFFYGVLFALMWFVLSGT
;
A
#
# COMPACT_ATOMS: atom_id res chain seq x y z
N MET A 1 39.83 -31.65 30.97
CA MET A 1 38.79 -30.78 31.60
C MET A 1 38.46 -29.58 30.74
N ASP A 2 39.27 -29.23 29.77
CA ASP A 2 39.13 -27.99 28.94
C ASP A 2 38.15 -28.11 27.76
N ARG A 3 37.92 -29.29 27.17
CA ARG A 3 36.99 -29.50 26.08
C ARG A 3 35.50 -29.32 26.42
N PHE A 4 35.11 -29.51 27.68
CA PHE A 4 33.72 -29.33 28.14
C PHE A 4 33.30 -27.88 28.35
N CYS A 5 34.23 -26.96 28.56
CA CYS A 5 33.96 -25.55 28.71
C CYS A 5 33.84 -24.84 27.35
N GLU A 6 34.63 -25.25 26.36
CA GLU A 6 34.64 -24.69 24.99
C GLU A 6 33.35 -25.02 24.25
N ASP A 7 32.88 -26.26 24.28
CA ASP A 7 31.62 -26.72 23.64
C ASP A 7 30.37 -26.05 24.26
N ARG A 8 30.39 -25.67 25.54
CA ARG A 8 29.28 -24.97 26.18
C ARG A 8 29.23 -23.49 25.81
N GLY A 9 30.37 -22.86 25.57
CA GLY A 9 30.49 -21.47 25.13
C GLY A 9 29.93 -21.29 23.70
N ASP A 10 30.32 -22.15 22.79
CA ASP A 10 29.91 -22.11 21.39
C ASP A 10 28.40 -22.33 21.25
N ASN A 11 27.83 -23.29 21.99
CA ASN A 11 26.38 -23.53 22.01
C ASN A 11 25.57 -22.32 22.57
N LEU A 12 26.12 -21.61 23.56
CA LEU A 12 25.49 -20.39 24.07
C LEU A 12 25.54 -19.25 23.03
N PHE A 13 26.68 -19.02 22.39
CA PHE A 13 26.82 -18.01 21.36
C PHE A 13 25.91 -18.26 20.16
N GLU A 14 25.80 -19.49 19.68
CA GLU A 14 24.86 -19.87 18.63
C GLU A 14 23.40 -19.65 19.05
N SER A 15 23.05 -19.99 20.29
CA SER A 15 21.72 -19.75 20.84
C SER A 15 21.36 -18.27 20.90
N TYR A 16 22.29 -17.42 21.36
CA TYR A 16 22.09 -15.96 21.39
C TYR A 16 22.01 -15.37 19.98
N ALA A 17 22.87 -15.80 19.07
CA ALA A 17 22.85 -15.34 17.67
C ALA A 17 21.54 -15.72 16.99
N LYS A 18 21.04 -16.93 17.20
CA LYS A 18 19.76 -17.42 16.69
C LYS A 18 18.58 -16.62 17.27
N SER A 19 18.54 -16.41 18.57
CA SER A 19 17.49 -15.62 19.24
C SER A 19 17.48 -14.17 18.77
N SER A 20 18.65 -13.58 18.60
CA SER A 20 18.79 -12.21 18.05
C SER A 20 18.30 -12.12 16.60
N ARG A 21 18.61 -13.11 15.75
CA ARG A 21 18.14 -13.18 14.37
C ARG A 21 16.62 -13.35 14.30
N GLU A 22 16.05 -14.21 15.12
CA GLU A 22 14.58 -14.40 15.19
C GLU A 22 13.89 -13.09 15.59
N GLY A 23 14.42 -12.34 16.54
CA GLY A 23 13.92 -11.02 16.94
C GLY A 23 13.96 -9.99 15.79
N LEU A 24 15.03 -9.99 14.98
CA LEU A 24 15.16 -9.12 13.83
C LEU A 24 14.19 -9.51 12.70
N VAL A 25 13.96 -10.80 12.47
CA VAL A 25 12.97 -11.28 11.49
C VAL A 25 11.55 -10.88 11.90
N LEU A 26 11.19 -11.05 13.16
CA LEU A 26 9.90 -10.59 13.69
C LEU A 26 9.74 -9.08 13.49
N LYS A 27 10.78 -8.31 13.76
CA LYS A 27 10.78 -6.87 13.56
C LYS A 27 10.58 -6.48 12.09
N GLU A 28 11.19 -7.18 11.14
CA GLU A 28 10.98 -6.98 9.71
C GLU A 28 9.51 -7.23 9.31
N ILE A 29 8.93 -8.31 9.83
CA ILE A 29 7.52 -8.67 9.60
C ILE A 29 6.59 -7.59 10.16
N ASP A 30 6.81 -7.12 11.38
CA ASP A 30 6.03 -6.06 12.01
C ASP A 30 6.10 -4.76 11.20
N LEU A 31 7.29 -4.35 10.78
CA LEU A 31 7.47 -3.15 9.96
C LEU A 31 6.74 -3.23 8.61
N LEU A 32 6.73 -4.41 7.98
CA LEU A 32 5.96 -4.62 6.74
C LEU A 32 4.45 -4.57 6.99
N GLN A 33 3.96 -5.15 8.09
CA GLN A 33 2.55 -5.05 8.49
C GLN A 33 2.13 -3.60 8.77
N ASP A 34 2.97 -2.84 9.45
CA ASP A 34 2.74 -1.41 9.71
C ASP A 34 2.63 -0.62 8.39
N CYS A 35 3.49 -0.91 7.43
CA CYS A 35 3.41 -0.30 6.10
C CYS A 35 2.09 -0.64 5.39
N ILE A 36 1.66 -1.90 5.42
CA ILE A 36 0.41 -2.36 4.81
C ILE A 36 -0.78 -1.65 5.47
N THR A 37 -0.84 -1.65 6.80
CA THR A 37 -1.92 -1.02 7.58
C THR A 37 -2.00 0.48 7.32
N ARG A 38 -0.86 1.16 7.27
CA ARG A 38 -0.79 2.59 6.95
C ARG A 38 -1.30 2.91 5.55
N MET A 39 -0.95 2.10 4.53
CA MET A 39 -1.44 2.31 3.16
C MET A 39 -2.95 2.05 3.05
N ALA A 40 -3.46 1.02 3.71
CA ALA A 40 -4.90 0.73 3.77
C ALA A 40 -5.67 1.86 4.48
N HIS A 41 -5.15 2.37 5.61
CA HIS A 41 -5.73 3.50 6.33
C HIS A 41 -5.74 4.78 5.46
N ASN A 42 -4.66 5.09 4.77
CA ASN A 42 -4.60 6.24 3.87
C ASN A 42 -5.66 6.15 2.76
N SER A 43 -5.84 4.98 2.15
CA SER A 43 -6.89 4.73 1.15
C SER A 43 -8.29 4.99 1.72
N PHE A 44 -8.56 4.55 2.95
CA PHE A 44 -9.82 4.82 3.63
C PHE A 44 -10.05 6.31 3.90
N MET A 45 -9.03 7.01 4.40
CA MET A 45 -9.09 8.47 4.66
C MET A 45 -9.33 9.27 3.38
N ILE A 46 -8.69 8.90 2.26
CA ILE A 46 -8.89 9.55 0.96
C ILE A 46 -10.35 9.43 0.51
N LYS A 47 -10.97 8.26 0.66
CA LYS A 47 -12.39 8.05 0.36
C LYS A 47 -13.30 8.90 1.25
N GLY A 48 -12.98 9.03 2.53
CA GLY A 48 -13.69 9.91 3.45
C GLY A 48 -13.61 11.37 3.02
N TRP A 49 -12.43 11.86 2.66
CA TRP A 49 -12.24 13.24 2.24
C TRP A 49 -12.98 13.58 0.94
N VAL A 50 -12.88 12.71 -0.08
CA VAL A 50 -13.60 12.96 -1.34
C VAL A 50 -15.11 12.98 -1.12
N LEU A 51 -15.65 12.11 -0.27
CA LEU A 51 -17.06 12.08 0.08
C LEU A 51 -17.48 13.40 0.77
N THR A 52 -16.69 13.86 1.74
CA THR A 52 -16.94 15.12 2.44
C THR A 52 -16.95 16.32 1.48
N ILE A 53 -16.01 16.38 0.54
CA ILE A 53 -15.96 17.43 -0.48
C ILE A 53 -17.20 17.39 -1.37
N VAL A 54 -17.58 16.21 -1.86
CA VAL A 54 -18.77 16.03 -2.72
C VAL A 54 -20.03 16.48 -1.98
N VAL A 55 -20.24 16.03 -0.74
CA VAL A 55 -21.40 16.41 0.08
C VAL A 55 -21.41 17.93 0.33
N SER A 56 -20.27 18.52 0.65
CA SER A 56 -20.15 19.97 0.88
C SER A 56 -20.52 20.79 -0.36
N VAL A 57 -20.05 20.37 -1.54
CA VAL A 57 -20.41 21.04 -2.80
C VAL A 57 -21.91 20.96 -3.05
N VAL A 58 -22.50 19.77 -2.94
CA VAL A 58 -23.94 19.58 -3.16
C VAL A 58 -24.77 20.42 -2.16
N ALA A 59 -24.36 20.53 -0.91
CA ALA A 59 -25.04 21.32 0.11
C ALA A 59 -24.95 22.85 -0.15
N LEU A 60 -23.88 23.32 -0.77
CA LEU A 60 -23.65 24.75 -1.05
C LEU A 60 -24.24 25.19 -2.40
N LEU A 61 -24.57 24.28 -3.31
CA LEU A 61 -25.15 24.58 -4.63
C LEU A 61 -26.41 25.47 -4.60
N PRO A 62 -27.35 25.35 -3.63
CA PRO A 62 -28.52 26.23 -3.54
C PRO A 62 -28.18 27.69 -3.21
N GLN A 63 -27.01 27.94 -2.65
CA GLN A 63 -26.54 29.30 -2.38
C GLN A 63 -26.01 29.87 -3.69
N LYS A 64 -26.62 30.96 -4.18
CA LYS A 64 -26.29 31.65 -5.44
C LYS A 64 -24.81 32.00 -5.53
N VAL A 65 -24.01 31.08 -6.06
CA VAL A 65 -22.62 31.32 -6.40
C VAL A 65 -22.58 31.90 -7.83
N ASN A 66 -21.97 33.07 -8.02
CA ASN A 66 -21.84 33.76 -9.31
C ASN A 66 -20.85 33.05 -10.28
N LEU A 67 -20.67 31.75 -10.17
CA LEU A 67 -19.84 30.94 -11.05
C LEU A 67 -20.73 30.17 -12.04
N SER A 68 -20.27 30.03 -13.27
CA SER A 68 -21.01 29.21 -14.23
C SER A 68 -21.04 27.73 -13.74
N GLN A 69 -22.18 27.10 -13.85
CA GLN A 69 -22.38 25.70 -13.43
C GLN A 69 -21.38 24.74 -14.09
N ASP A 70 -21.02 25.01 -15.35
CA ASP A 70 -20.02 24.20 -16.08
C ASP A 70 -18.64 24.25 -15.42
N VAL A 71 -18.21 25.41 -14.91
CA VAL A 71 -16.93 25.52 -14.19
C VAL A 71 -16.96 24.74 -12.90
N ILE A 72 -18.04 24.83 -12.12
CA ILE A 72 -18.21 24.08 -10.87
C ILE A 72 -18.17 22.58 -11.18
N ARG A 73 -18.97 22.14 -12.15
CA ARG A 73 -19.02 20.72 -12.56
C ARG A 73 -17.65 20.18 -12.95
N ASN A 74 -16.97 20.85 -13.86
CA ASN A 74 -15.68 20.39 -14.35
C ASN A 74 -14.62 20.39 -13.26
N THR A 75 -14.62 21.37 -12.35
CA THR A 75 -13.70 21.40 -11.21
C THR A 75 -13.95 20.24 -10.24
N CYS A 76 -15.22 19.94 -9.93
CA CYS A 76 -15.57 18.81 -9.06
C CYS A 76 -15.19 17.46 -9.69
N LEU A 77 -15.46 17.27 -10.97
CA LEU A 77 -15.09 16.04 -11.68
C LEU A 77 -13.57 15.86 -11.74
N LEU A 78 -12.82 16.92 -11.96
CA LEU A 78 -11.35 16.89 -11.93
C LEU A 78 -10.84 16.53 -10.53
N CYS A 79 -11.45 17.09 -9.48
CA CYS A 79 -11.11 16.80 -8.10
C CYS A 79 -11.35 15.31 -7.78
N ILE A 80 -12.52 14.76 -8.10
CA ILE A 80 -12.84 13.33 -7.92
C ILE A 80 -11.83 12.45 -8.66
N PHE A 81 -11.46 12.81 -9.87
CA PHE A 81 -10.46 12.09 -10.68
C PHE A 81 -9.07 12.12 -10.03
N ALA A 82 -8.65 13.27 -9.49
CA ALA A 82 -7.37 13.38 -8.77
C ALA A 82 -7.33 12.47 -7.52
N PHE A 83 -8.42 12.44 -6.73
CA PHE A 83 -8.54 11.55 -5.58
C PHE A 83 -8.55 10.06 -5.99
N PHE A 84 -9.19 9.72 -7.11
CA PHE A 84 -9.14 8.36 -7.66
C PHE A 84 -7.72 7.90 -7.99
N ILE A 85 -6.91 8.79 -8.60
CA ILE A 85 -5.51 8.48 -8.90
C ILE A 85 -4.72 8.27 -7.59
N LEU A 86 -4.89 9.17 -6.62
CA LEU A 86 -4.19 9.11 -5.33
C LEU A 86 -4.56 7.84 -4.55
N ASP A 87 -5.83 7.48 -4.50
CA ASP A 87 -6.30 6.25 -3.85
C ASP A 87 -5.76 4.99 -4.56
N SER A 88 -5.82 4.97 -5.89
CA SER A 88 -5.28 3.88 -6.71
C SER A 88 -3.77 3.68 -6.46
N TYR A 89 -3.03 4.77 -6.25
CA TYR A 89 -1.61 4.72 -5.93
C TYR A 89 -1.36 4.11 -4.52
N ASN A 90 -2.15 4.47 -3.51
CA ASN A 90 -2.04 3.88 -2.17
C ASN A 90 -2.36 2.37 -2.19
N ILE A 91 -3.40 1.95 -2.91
CA ILE A 91 -3.74 0.53 -3.09
C ILE A 91 -2.61 -0.22 -3.82
N PHE A 92 -1.97 0.42 -4.79
CA PHE A 92 -0.79 -0.14 -5.45
C PHE A 92 0.36 -0.38 -4.47
N LEU A 93 0.69 0.60 -3.63
CA LEU A 93 1.74 0.48 -2.61
C LEU A 93 1.42 -0.63 -1.60
N GLU A 94 0.18 -0.69 -1.12
CA GLU A 94 -0.29 -1.75 -0.22
C GLU A 94 -0.03 -3.14 -0.82
N ARG A 95 -0.37 -3.34 -2.09
CA ARG A 95 -0.12 -4.62 -2.77
C ARG A 95 1.36 -4.95 -2.92
N CYS A 96 2.21 -3.94 -3.19
CA CYS A 96 3.65 -4.13 -3.21
C CYS A 96 4.17 -4.65 -1.87
N TYR A 97 3.72 -4.06 -0.75
CA TYR A 97 4.09 -4.50 0.59
C TYR A 97 3.55 -5.89 0.92
N ARG A 98 2.32 -6.23 0.52
CA ARG A 98 1.75 -7.57 0.73
C ARG A 98 2.55 -8.65 0.00
N VAL A 99 2.94 -8.41 -1.26
CA VAL A 99 3.79 -9.36 -2.01
C VAL A 99 5.14 -9.55 -1.34
N LYS A 100 5.73 -8.47 -0.81
CA LYS A 100 7.00 -8.53 -0.08
C LYS A 100 6.86 -9.29 1.24
N TYR A 101 5.80 -9.02 1.98
CA TYR A 101 5.46 -9.73 3.21
C TYR A 101 5.31 -11.24 2.99
N ASP A 102 4.54 -11.64 1.98
CA ASP A 102 4.34 -13.06 1.63
C ASP A 102 5.66 -13.74 1.25
N TRP A 103 6.55 -13.01 0.56
CA TRP A 103 7.85 -13.52 0.20
C TRP A 103 8.76 -13.70 1.43
N VAL A 104 8.77 -12.71 2.32
CA VAL A 104 9.56 -12.76 3.57
C VAL A 104 9.15 -13.97 4.41
N ILE A 105 7.86 -14.18 4.64
CA ILE A 105 7.37 -15.33 5.43
C ILE A 105 7.84 -16.66 4.83
N LYS A 106 7.85 -16.78 3.50
CA LYS A 106 8.19 -18.05 2.83
C LYS A 106 9.68 -18.33 2.75
N ASN A 107 10.52 -17.31 2.68
CA ASN A 107 11.93 -17.47 2.30
C ASN A 107 12.92 -16.99 3.36
N ARG A 108 12.50 -16.24 4.39
CA ARG A 108 13.42 -15.62 5.35
C ARG A 108 14.19 -16.64 6.19
N GLU A 109 13.65 -17.83 6.36
CA GLU A 109 14.36 -18.93 7.02
C GLU A 109 15.62 -19.37 6.25
N HIS A 110 15.60 -19.20 4.92
CA HIS A 110 16.65 -19.70 4.02
C HIS A 110 17.56 -18.62 3.46
N THR A 111 17.20 -17.32 3.59
CA THR A 111 17.97 -16.23 2.97
C THR A 111 17.80 -14.89 3.67
N ASP A 112 18.89 -14.12 3.73
CA ASP A 112 18.91 -12.73 4.19
C ASP A 112 18.87 -11.71 3.04
N PHE A 113 18.50 -12.15 1.83
CA PHE A 113 18.39 -11.29 0.66
C PHE A 113 17.39 -10.14 0.90
N LEU A 114 17.80 -8.90 0.70
CA LEU A 114 17.02 -7.68 0.98
C LEU A 114 16.48 -7.62 2.43
N PHE A 115 17.28 -8.04 3.41
CA PHE A 115 16.92 -8.00 4.82
C PHE A 115 16.66 -6.56 5.28
N LEU A 116 15.54 -6.34 6.00
CA LEU A 116 15.08 -5.02 6.45
C LEU A 116 14.94 -3.96 5.34
N ASP A 117 14.92 -4.33 4.09
CA ASP A 117 14.63 -3.41 2.99
C ASP A 117 13.13 -3.17 2.87
N LEU A 118 12.64 -2.00 3.29
CA LEU A 118 11.24 -1.58 3.24
C LEU A 118 10.88 -0.83 1.94
N SER A 119 11.76 -0.84 0.92
CA SER A 119 11.45 -0.18 -0.35
C SER A 119 10.28 -0.88 -1.08
N PRO A 120 9.17 -0.17 -1.38
CA PRO A 120 8.04 -0.78 -2.08
C PRO A 120 8.34 -1.13 -3.54
N LYS A 121 9.38 -0.52 -4.12
CA LYS A 121 9.74 -0.70 -5.54
C LYS A 121 10.59 -1.95 -5.78
N ARG A 122 11.23 -2.48 -4.76
CA ARG A 122 12.11 -3.64 -4.84
C ARG A 122 11.35 -4.91 -4.47
N ARG A 123 11.19 -5.77 -5.46
CA ARG A 123 10.54 -7.07 -5.29
C ARG A 123 11.58 -8.17 -5.30
N PRO A 124 11.73 -8.95 -4.21
CA PRO A 124 12.51 -10.15 -4.25
C PRO A 124 11.74 -11.24 -5.04
N VAL A 125 12.40 -11.89 -5.98
CA VAL A 125 11.85 -12.99 -6.78
C VAL A 125 12.77 -14.19 -6.66
N THR A 126 12.19 -15.35 -6.37
CA THR A 126 12.90 -16.61 -6.41
C THR A 126 12.95 -17.09 -7.87
N VAL A 127 14.15 -17.18 -8.44
CA VAL A 127 14.35 -17.56 -9.85
C VAL A 127 14.50 -19.08 -9.98
N LYS A 128 15.24 -19.69 -9.06
CA LYS A 128 15.44 -21.14 -8.89
C LYS A 128 15.59 -21.46 -7.42
N GLU A 129 15.65 -22.74 -7.06
CA GLU A 129 15.97 -23.13 -5.69
C GLU A 129 17.22 -22.40 -5.19
N ARG A 130 17.03 -21.44 -4.25
CA ARG A 130 18.03 -20.57 -3.61
C ARG A 130 18.70 -19.51 -4.50
N GLU A 131 18.18 -19.24 -5.72
CA GLU A 131 18.62 -18.09 -6.51
C GLU A 131 17.57 -16.97 -6.41
N TYR A 132 17.97 -15.83 -5.84
CA TYR A 132 17.10 -14.68 -5.59
C TYR A 132 17.54 -13.50 -6.46
N LYS A 133 16.57 -12.84 -7.08
CA LYS A 133 16.81 -11.67 -7.92
C LYS A 133 15.90 -10.52 -7.48
N GLU A 134 16.44 -9.31 -7.57
CA GLU A 134 15.64 -8.09 -7.40
C GLU A 134 14.91 -7.76 -8.70
N GLU A 135 13.60 -7.58 -8.62
CA GLU A 135 12.78 -7.14 -9.74
C GLU A 135 12.08 -5.84 -9.38
N SER A 136 12.19 -4.84 -10.25
CA SER A 136 11.49 -3.57 -10.04
C SER A 136 10.04 -3.67 -10.48
N PHE A 137 9.12 -3.16 -9.67
CA PHE A 137 7.71 -3.06 -10.07
C PHE A 137 7.55 -2.08 -11.24
N SER A 138 7.05 -2.57 -12.37
CA SER A 138 6.61 -1.71 -13.47
C SER A 138 5.32 -1.00 -13.08
N LEU A 139 5.40 0.30 -12.80
CA LEU A 139 4.27 1.14 -12.38
C LEU A 139 3.06 1.01 -13.33
N TYR A 140 3.28 1.04 -14.63
CA TYR A 140 2.20 0.97 -15.61
C TYR A 140 1.44 -0.37 -15.61
N ARG A 141 2.15 -1.49 -15.60
CA ARG A 141 1.54 -2.83 -15.62
C ARG A 141 0.84 -3.14 -14.30
N SER A 142 1.33 -2.56 -13.23
CA SER A 142 0.85 -2.78 -11.87
C SER A 142 -0.34 -1.88 -11.52
N LEU A 143 -0.37 -0.62 -11.95
CA LEU A 143 -1.52 0.27 -11.81
C LEU A 143 -2.77 -0.30 -12.50
N ARG A 144 -2.64 -0.80 -13.73
CA ARG A 144 -3.76 -1.44 -14.45
C ARG A 144 -4.32 -2.66 -13.70
N ARG A 145 -3.48 -3.41 -12.97
CA ARG A 145 -3.90 -4.57 -12.17
C ARG A 145 -4.35 -4.18 -10.76
N SER A 146 -4.01 -2.95 -10.30
CA SER A 146 -4.26 -2.46 -8.93
C SER A 146 -5.59 -1.75 -8.78
N VAL A 147 -6.22 -1.34 -9.87
CA VAL A 147 -7.56 -0.78 -9.85
C VAL A 147 -8.52 -1.88 -9.40
N SER A 148 -8.90 -1.88 -8.11
CA SER A 148 -9.82 -2.86 -7.58
C SER A 148 -11.26 -2.53 -7.98
N LEU A 149 -12.07 -3.55 -8.27
CA LEU A 149 -13.49 -3.38 -8.58
C LEU A 149 -14.23 -2.47 -7.59
N PRO A 150 -14.07 -2.62 -6.25
CA PRO A 150 -14.71 -1.74 -5.28
C PRO A 150 -14.29 -0.26 -5.42
N THR A 151 -13.03 0.03 -5.76
CA THR A 151 -12.55 1.40 -5.94
C THR A 151 -13.17 2.03 -7.19
N VAL A 152 -13.21 1.31 -8.30
CA VAL A 152 -13.86 1.79 -9.54
C VAL A 152 -15.34 2.05 -9.30
N PHE A 153 -16.01 1.13 -8.63
CA PHE A 153 -17.42 1.28 -8.31
C PHE A 153 -17.69 2.51 -7.43
N PHE A 154 -16.91 2.70 -6.36
CA PHE A 154 -17.03 3.85 -5.46
C PHE A 154 -16.88 5.19 -6.20
N TYR A 155 -15.79 5.36 -6.94
CA TYR A 155 -15.54 6.60 -7.68
C TYR A 155 -16.48 6.76 -8.88
N GLY A 156 -16.88 5.68 -9.53
CA GLY A 156 -17.87 5.68 -10.60
C GLY A 156 -19.23 6.18 -10.15
N VAL A 157 -19.70 5.72 -8.98
CA VAL A 157 -20.95 6.21 -8.37
C VAL A 157 -20.85 7.70 -8.02
N LEU A 158 -19.74 8.14 -7.41
CA LEU A 158 -19.54 9.56 -7.10
C LEU A 158 -19.52 10.43 -8.36
N PHE A 159 -18.86 9.98 -9.40
CA PHE A 159 -18.79 10.68 -10.67
C PHE A 159 -20.18 10.80 -11.33
N ALA A 160 -20.93 9.69 -11.38
CA ALA A 160 -22.30 9.67 -11.92
C ALA A 160 -23.25 10.57 -11.13
N LEU A 161 -23.16 10.52 -9.78
CA LEU A 161 -23.97 11.36 -8.89
C LEU A 161 -23.69 12.85 -9.13
N MET A 162 -22.41 13.26 -9.17
CA MET A 162 -22.03 14.64 -9.41
C MET A 162 -22.43 15.10 -10.81
N TRP A 163 -22.27 14.23 -11.81
CA TRP A 163 -22.73 14.53 -13.17
C TRP A 163 -24.24 14.78 -13.20
N PHE A 164 -25.04 13.90 -12.60
CA PHE A 164 -26.50 13.99 -12.58
C PHE A 164 -27.00 15.25 -11.83
N VAL A 165 -26.46 15.51 -10.64
CA VAL A 165 -26.85 16.67 -9.81
C VAL A 165 -26.54 17.99 -10.52
N LEU A 166 -25.36 18.11 -11.15
CA LEU A 166 -24.91 19.33 -11.81
C LEU A 166 -25.41 19.49 -13.26
N SER A 167 -26.01 18.45 -13.86
CA SER A 167 -26.66 18.57 -15.19
C SER A 167 -28.16 18.78 -15.10
N GLY A 168 -28.77 18.47 -13.95
CA GLY A 168 -30.23 18.62 -13.74
C GLY A 168 -30.65 19.95 -13.10
N THR A 169 -29.69 20.81 -12.75
CA THR A 169 -29.90 22.19 -12.26
C THR A 169 -29.48 23.18 -13.31
#